data_ec535c8e9b470bb1edb323c71f688f79
#
_entry.id   ec535c8e9b470bb1edb323c71f688f79
#
_cell.length_a   1.000
_cell.length_b   1.000
_cell.length_c   1.000
_cell.angle_alpha   90.00
_cell.angle_beta   90.00
_cell.angle_gamma   90.00
#
_symmetry.space_group_name_H-M   'P 1'
#
loop_
_entity.id
_entity.type
_entity.pdbx_description
1 polymer ?
#
loop_
_entity_poly.entity_id
_entity_poly.type
_entity_poly.pdbx_seq_one_letter_code
_entity_poly.pdbx_strand_id
1 'polypeptide(L)'
;KTTGHAESSWVYINLNTTLLSLIGPAPEDGNRGASIFNLATYESCTKALRRCVNRAGINKPVTWHSGRHSFGTNLAANNINPVVIKSLMGHSSLKYTERYVRAAEKMKVDALNSLPDLKL
;
A
#
# COMPACT_ATOMS: atom_id res chain seq x y z
N LYS A 1 6.20 14.26 9.55
CA LYS A 1 7.64 14.58 9.48
C LYS A 1 8.26 14.05 10.77
N THR A 2 8.73 12.82 10.78
CA THR A 2 9.54 12.27 11.87
C THR A 2 11.00 12.56 11.54
N THR A 3 11.48 13.68 11.98
CA THR A 3 12.91 14.05 12.00
C THR A 3 13.57 13.55 13.28
N GLY A 4 13.38 12.28 13.59
CA GLY A 4 14.06 11.65 14.72
C GLY A 4 14.21 10.18 14.37
N HIS A 5 15.44 9.76 14.12
CA HIS A 5 15.79 8.37 13.80
C HIS A 5 15.77 7.53 15.08
N ALA A 6 14.59 7.35 15.69
CA ALA A 6 14.43 6.29 16.67
C ALA A 6 14.42 4.96 15.91
N GLU A 7 15.08 3.92 16.42
CA GLU A 7 15.09 2.58 15.83
C GLU A 7 13.67 2.07 15.50
N SER A 8 12.66 2.51 16.26
CA SER A 8 11.25 2.21 16.04
C SER A 8 10.63 2.83 14.75
N SER A 9 11.34 3.72 14.05
CA SER A 9 10.85 4.36 12.82
C SER A 9 11.20 3.60 11.54
N TRP A 10 12.06 2.60 11.61
CA TRP A 10 12.45 1.79 10.45
C TRP A 10 11.45 0.68 10.17
N VAL A 11 11.13 0.50 8.89
CA VAL A 11 10.31 -0.61 8.39
C VAL A 11 11.20 -1.44 7.48
N TYR A 12 11.44 -2.69 7.88
CA TYR A 12 12.20 -3.65 7.09
C TYR A 12 11.23 -4.48 6.25
N ILE A 13 11.40 -4.47 4.94
CA ILE A 13 10.57 -5.22 4.00
C ILE A 13 11.47 -6.11 3.17
N ASN A 14 11.26 -7.42 3.22
CA ASN A 14 11.92 -8.35 2.33
C ASN A 14 11.43 -8.15 0.89
N LEU A 15 12.37 -7.97 -0.03
CA LEU A 15 12.05 -7.78 -1.44
C LEU A 15 11.80 -9.13 -2.10
N ASN A 16 10.64 -9.31 -2.69
CA ASN A 16 10.35 -10.43 -3.56
C ASN A 16 10.84 -10.15 -4.99
N THR A 17 10.79 -11.16 -5.85
CA THR A 17 11.24 -11.05 -7.24
C THR A 17 10.58 -9.93 -8.03
N THR A 18 9.28 -9.69 -7.80
CA THR A 18 8.54 -8.60 -8.44
C THR A 18 9.06 -7.23 -8.00
N LEU A 19 9.29 -7.03 -6.70
CA LEU A 19 9.85 -5.78 -6.19
C LEU A 19 11.26 -5.56 -6.70
N LEU A 20 12.09 -6.61 -6.73
CA LEU A 20 13.44 -6.54 -7.28
C LEU A 20 13.43 -6.16 -8.76
N SER A 21 12.52 -6.69 -9.56
CA SER A 21 12.40 -6.33 -10.97
C SER A 21 11.97 -4.87 -11.19
N LEU A 22 11.18 -4.31 -10.27
CA LEU A 22 10.74 -2.92 -10.33
C LEU A 22 11.82 -1.92 -9.86
N ILE A 23 12.61 -2.30 -8.86
CA ILE A 23 13.66 -1.46 -8.27
C ILE A 23 14.92 -1.49 -9.12
N GLY A 24 15.21 -2.60 -9.78
CA GLY A 24 16.44 -2.82 -10.51
C GLY A 24 17.60 -3.29 -9.62
N PRO A 25 18.78 -3.50 -10.20
CA PRO A 25 19.97 -3.94 -9.47
C PRO A 25 20.45 -2.83 -8.52
N ALA A 26 21.12 -3.26 -7.44
CA ALA A 26 21.80 -2.34 -6.55
C ALA A 26 22.92 -1.60 -7.30
N PRO A 27 23.23 -0.34 -6.97
CA PRO A 27 24.36 0.39 -7.56
C PRO A 27 25.67 -0.36 -7.32
N GLU A 28 26.46 -0.57 -8.37
CA GLU A 28 27.74 -1.32 -8.30
C GLU A 28 28.79 -0.58 -7.47
N ASP A 29 28.72 0.74 -7.40
CA ASP A 29 29.64 1.60 -6.64
C ASP A 29 29.39 1.57 -5.12
N GLY A 30 28.42 0.79 -4.66
CA GLY A 30 28.05 0.71 -3.24
C GLY A 30 27.50 2.00 -2.66
N ASN A 31 27.10 2.96 -3.49
CA ASN A 31 26.53 4.24 -3.06
C ASN A 31 25.16 4.07 -2.39
N ARG A 32 25.19 3.78 -1.10
CA ARG A 32 23.99 3.60 -0.27
C ARG A 32 23.13 4.85 -0.10
N GLY A 33 23.65 6.02 -0.54
CA GLY A 33 22.93 7.30 -0.51
C GLY A 33 22.18 7.61 -1.80
N ALA A 34 22.35 6.81 -2.86
CA ALA A 34 21.67 7.02 -4.12
C ALA A 34 20.15 6.80 -4.00
N SER A 35 19.37 7.66 -4.63
CA SER A 35 17.92 7.46 -4.72
C SER A 35 17.62 6.28 -5.62
N ILE A 36 16.83 5.32 -5.15
CA ILE A 36 16.34 4.17 -5.96
C ILE A 36 15.48 4.67 -7.12
N PHE A 37 14.66 5.70 -6.87
CA PHE A 37 13.81 6.31 -7.88
C PHE A 37 14.18 7.79 -8.06
N ASN A 38 14.49 8.19 -9.28
CA ASN A 38 14.67 9.61 -9.63
C ASN A 38 13.30 10.25 -9.85
N LEU A 39 12.59 10.52 -8.76
CA LEU A 39 11.26 11.11 -8.79
C LEU A 39 11.35 12.63 -8.87
N ALA A 40 10.45 13.21 -9.66
CA ALA A 40 10.20 14.65 -9.65
C ALA A 40 9.63 15.11 -8.29
N THR A 41 9.35 16.40 -8.14
CA THR A 41 8.75 16.93 -6.92
C THR A 41 7.41 16.23 -6.62
N TYR A 42 7.04 16.15 -5.33
CA TYR A 42 5.77 15.57 -4.90
C TYR A 42 4.57 16.18 -5.65
N GLU A 43 4.61 17.48 -5.90
CA GLU A 43 3.56 18.19 -6.65
C GLU A 43 3.47 17.72 -8.10
N SER A 44 4.60 17.61 -8.78
CA SER A 44 4.67 17.11 -10.16
C SER A 44 4.17 15.67 -10.27
N CYS A 45 4.59 14.81 -9.35
CA CYS A 45 4.13 13.42 -9.27
C CYS A 45 2.62 13.34 -9.00
N THR A 46 2.08 14.20 -8.14
CA THR A 46 0.64 14.27 -7.85
C THR A 46 -0.16 14.75 -9.06
N LYS A 47 0.35 15.74 -9.80
CA LYS A 47 -0.27 16.18 -11.07
C LYS A 47 -0.26 15.06 -12.11
N ALA A 48 0.83 14.30 -12.22
CA ALA A 48 0.93 13.15 -13.12
C ALA A 48 -0.08 12.05 -12.75
N LEU A 49 -0.15 11.68 -11.48
CA LEU A 49 -1.13 10.71 -10.98
C LEU A 49 -2.56 11.14 -11.34
N ARG A 50 -2.93 12.39 -11.07
CA ARG A 50 -4.26 12.92 -11.39
C ARG A 50 -4.57 12.83 -12.88
N ARG A 51 -3.60 13.14 -13.76
CA ARG A 51 -3.76 12.99 -15.20
C ARG A 51 -3.98 11.53 -15.62
N CYS A 52 -3.26 10.59 -15.02
CA CYS A 52 -3.46 9.15 -15.28
C CYS A 52 -4.85 8.69 -14.85
N VAL A 53 -5.31 9.07 -13.66
CA VAL A 53 -6.63 8.74 -13.11
C VAL A 53 -7.74 9.26 -14.03
N ASN A 54 -7.64 10.52 -14.47
CA ASN A 54 -8.60 11.14 -15.38
C ASN A 54 -8.62 10.44 -16.75
N ARG A 55 -7.46 10.10 -17.32
CA ARG A 55 -7.37 9.35 -18.59
C ARG A 55 -7.98 7.96 -18.49
N ALA A 56 -7.88 7.33 -17.33
CA ALA A 56 -8.51 6.02 -17.07
C ALA A 56 -10.02 6.11 -16.83
N GLY A 57 -10.64 7.29 -16.90
CA GLY A 57 -12.07 7.48 -16.66
C GLY A 57 -12.48 7.23 -15.20
N ILE A 58 -11.56 7.28 -14.28
CA ILE A 58 -11.83 7.00 -12.86
C ILE A 58 -12.35 8.28 -12.19
N ASN A 59 -13.64 8.30 -11.84
CA ASN A 59 -14.31 9.43 -11.19
C ASN A 59 -14.22 9.41 -9.65
N LYS A 60 -13.15 8.80 -9.10
CA LYS A 60 -12.89 8.75 -7.66
C LYS A 60 -11.60 9.51 -7.36
N PRO A 61 -11.52 10.18 -6.19
CA PRO A 61 -10.28 10.80 -5.75
C PRO A 61 -9.23 9.71 -5.46
N VAL A 62 -8.20 9.64 -6.30
CA VAL A 62 -7.05 8.74 -6.09
C VAL A 62 -5.85 9.59 -5.68
N THR A 63 -5.22 9.21 -4.59
CA THR A 63 -4.01 9.84 -4.04
C THR A 63 -2.93 8.79 -3.84
N TRP A 64 -1.71 9.21 -3.56
CA TRP A 64 -0.63 8.30 -3.17
C TRP A 64 -1.01 7.44 -1.95
N HIS A 65 -1.82 8.00 -1.05
CA HIS A 65 -2.33 7.27 0.12
C HIS A 65 -3.30 6.15 -0.26
N SER A 66 -3.98 6.26 -1.40
CA SER A 66 -4.87 5.21 -1.91
C SER A 66 -4.11 3.91 -2.19
N GLY A 67 -2.88 4.00 -2.74
CA GLY A 67 -2.02 2.83 -2.93
C GLY A 67 -1.70 2.12 -1.62
N ARG A 68 -1.36 2.90 -0.59
CA ARG A 68 -1.11 2.37 0.76
C ARG A 68 -2.36 1.70 1.35
N HIS A 69 -3.54 2.32 1.17
CA HIS A 69 -4.80 1.72 1.63
C HIS A 69 -5.12 0.42 0.89
N SER A 70 -4.95 0.40 -0.43
CA SER A 70 -5.15 -0.81 -1.24
C SER A 70 -4.22 -1.94 -0.79
N PHE A 71 -2.95 -1.64 -0.52
CA PHE A 71 -1.99 -2.61 -0.01
C PHE A 71 -2.48 -3.24 1.30
N GLY A 72 -2.84 -2.42 2.30
CA GLY A 72 -3.33 -2.90 3.59
C GLY A 72 -4.63 -3.71 3.48
N THR A 73 -5.57 -3.25 2.63
CA THR A 73 -6.84 -3.96 2.40
C THR A 73 -6.61 -5.29 1.70
N ASN A 74 -5.74 -5.35 0.69
CA ASN A 74 -5.43 -6.59 -0.01
C ASN A 74 -4.76 -7.62 0.91
N LEU A 75 -3.84 -7.20 1.78
CA LEU A 75 -3.26 -8.10 2.77
C LEU A 75 -4.33 -8.67 3.71
N ALA A 76 -5.24 -7.84 4.20
CA ALA A 76 -6.32 -8.27 5.08
C ALA A 76 -7.31 -9.19 4.34
N ALA A 77 -7.66 -8.89 3.08
CA ALA A 77 -8.53 -9.72 2.25
C ALA A 77 -7.94 -11.12 1.98
N ASN A 78 -6.60 -11.21 1.95
CA ASN A 78 -5.88 -12.48 1.86
C ASN A 78 -5.64 -13.15 3.24
N ASN A 79 -6.37 -12.73 4.28
CA ASN A 79 -6.30 -13.27 5.63
C ASN A 79 -4.89 -13.18 6.27
N ILE A 80 -4.08 -12.23 5.87
CA ILE A 80 -2.77 -12.00 6.51
C ILE A 80 -2.99 -11.48 7.93
N ASN A 81 -2.23 -12.04 8.88
CA ASN A 81 -2.33 -11.68 10.29
C ASN A 81 -2.17 -10.16 10.48
N PRO A 82 -3.09 -9.49 11.23
CA PRO A 82 -3.03 -8.05 11.47
C PRO A 82 -1.70 -7.54 12.05
N VAL A 83 -1.00 -8.36 12.82
CA VAL A 83 0.33 -7.99 13.36
C VAL A 83 1.36 -7.88 12.23
N VAL A 84 1.30 -8.79 11.25
CA VAL A 84 2.16 -8.74 10.06
C VAL A 84 1.83 -7.52 9.21
N ILE A 85 0.53 -7.23 9.00
CA ILE A 85 0.09 -6.03 8.28
C ILE A 85 0.59 -4.77 8.98
N LYS A 86 0.47 -4.70 10.31
CA LYS A 86 0.99 -3.60 11.13
C LYS A 86 2.48 -3.39 10.86
N SER A 87 3.27 -4.46 10.89
CA SER A 87 4.72 -4.41 10.67
C SER A 87 5.06 -3.91 9.27
N LEU A 88 4.47 -4.50 8.22
CA LEU A 88 4.70 -4.14 6.82
C LEU A 88 4.29 -2.70 6.51
N MET A 89 3.26 -2.19 7.18
CA MET A 89 2.79 -0.82 7.02
C MET A 89 3.48 0.18 7.94
N GLY A 90 4.34 -0.26 8.86
CA GLY A 90 5.00 0.63 9.81
C GLY A 90 4.02 1.35 10.74
N HIS A 91 2.92 0.70 11.13
CA HIS A 91 1.97 1.27 12.05
C HIS A 91 2.46 1.14 13.50
N SER A 92 2.43 2.22 14.27
CA SER A 92 2.79 2.21 15.69
C SER A 92 1.80 1.42 16.56
N SER A 93 0.53 1.34 16.14
CA SER A 93 -0.54 0.63 16.86
C SER A 93 -1.36 -0.27 15.93
N LEU A 94 -1.87 -1.39 16.45
CA LEU A 94 -2.82 -2.26 15.76
C LEU A 94 -4.13 -1.55 15.40
N LYS A 95 -4.53 -0.53 16.17
CA LYS A 95 -5.72 0.29 15.90
C LYS A 95 -5.74 0.86 14.49
N TYR A 96 -4.58 1.23 13.95
CA TYR A 96 -4.48 1.72 12.56
C TYR A 96 -4.66 0.62 11.51
N THR A 97 -4.41 -0.64 11.90
CA THR A 97 -4.55 -1.81 11.02
C THR A 97 -5.97 -2.35 11.02
N GLU A 98 -6.72 -2.23 12.12
CA GLU A 98 -8.11 -2.71 12.26
C GLU A 98 -9.04 -2.23 11.14
N ARG A 99 -8.83 -1.02 10.64
CA ARG A 99 -9.61 -0.48 9.53
C ARG A 99 -9.56 -1.34 8.27
N TYR A 100 -8.42 -1.99 8.00
CA TYR A 100 -8.25 -2.86 6.85
C TYR A 100 -8.91 -4.21 7.07
N VAL A 101 -8.85 -4.72 8.29
CA VAL A 101 -9.55 -5.96 8.67
C VAL A 101 -11.06 -5.76 8.51
N ARG A 102 -11.61 -4.66 9.02
CA ARG A 102 -13.05 -4.34 8.86
C ARG A 102 -13.44 -4.15 7.40
N ALA A 103 -12.59 -3.52 6.59
CA ALA A 103 -12.84 -3.37 5.16
C ALA A 103 -12.87 -4.72 4.45
N ALA A 104 -11.96 -5.63 4.78
CA ALA A 104 -11.94 -6.98 4.23
C ALA A 104 -13.17 -7.81 4.65
N GLU A 105 -13.60 -7.72 5.91
CA GLU A 105 -14.83 -8.36 6.39
C GLU A 105 -16.07 -7.83 5.66
N LYS A 106 -16.16 -6.51 5.47
CA LYS A 106 -17.25 -5.92 4.68
C LYS A 106 -17.27 -6.46 3.25
N MET A 107 -16.12 -6.60 2.60
CA MET A 107 -16.03 -7.18 1.24
C MET A 107 -16.56 -8.62 1.20
N LYS A 108 -16.32 -9.44 2.23
CA LYS A 108 -16.86 -10.79 2.33
C LYS A 108 -18.38 -10.78 2.46
N VAL A 109 -18.92 -9.90 3.31
CA VAL A 109 -20.37 -9.75 3.49
C VAL A 109 -21.02 -9.27 2.18
N ASP A 110 -20.44 -8.26 1.52
CA ASP A 110 -20.96 -7.74 0.26
C ASP A 110 -20.95 -8.83 -0.83
N ALA A 111 -19.90 -9.66 -0.87
CA ALA A 111 -19.81 -10.80 -1.79
C ALA A 111 -20.90 -11.84 -1.53
N LEU A 112 -21.17 -12.18 -0.29
CA LEU A 112 -22.26 -13.12 0.07
C LEU A 112 -23.63 -12.55 -0.31
N ASN A 113 -23.86 -11.26 -0.05
CA ASN A 113 -25.11 -10.59 -0.38
C ASN A 113 -25.33 -10.40 -1.91
N SER A 114 -24.27 -10.56 -2.70
CA SER A 114 -24.38 -10.52 -4.17
C SER A 114 -24.81 -11.85 -4.80
N LEU A 115 -24.88 -12.93 -4.02
CA LEU A 115 -25.38 -14.21 -4.51
C LEU A 115 -26.89 -14.16 -4.70
N PRO A 116 -27.41 -14.81 -5.78
CA PRO A 116 -28.84 -14.86 -6.00
C PRO A 116 -29.54 -15.64 -4.88
N ASP A 117 -30.72 -15.18 -4.46
CA ASP A 117 -31.55 -15.88 -3.51
C ASP A 117 -31.88 -17.30 -4.02
N LEU A 118 -31.55 -18.29 -3.26
CA LEU A 118 -32.02 -19.64 -3.50
C LEU A 118 -33.52 -19.68 -3.21
N LYS A 119 -34.34 -19.75 -4.26
CA LYS A 119 -35.77 -20.10 -4.11
C LYS A 119 -35.84 -21.57 -3.69
N LEU A 120 -36.01 -21.83 -2.41
CA LEU A 120 -36.34 -23.14 -1.86
C LEU A 120 -37.82 -23.39 -2.04
#